data_92854240a1c19dab89582df493fef252
#
_entry.id   92854240a1c19dab89582df493fef252
#
_cell.length_a   1.000
_cell.length_b   1.000
_cell.length_c   1.000
_cell.angle_alpha   90.00
_cell.angle_beta   90.00
_cell.angle_gamma   90.00
#
_symmetry.space_group_name_H-M   'P 1'
#
loop_
_entity.id
_entity.type
_entity.pdbx_description
1 polymer ?
#
loop_
_entity_poly.entity_id
_entity_poly.type
_entity_poly.pdbx_seq_one_letter_code
_entity_poly.pdbx_strand_id
1 'polypeptide(L)'
;METDNGAAFAKLRESAEKYAELLRFFALLVCGTAMGLIFNALSGYEYSSSLLDRARHCFAPPFEGISGFFPVFLAVVQSAGRDIVYVMLLYLFGLTYICRQCCSVFLMLCGASVGISAGVLATAASEKLIETAHPVACSVCFLLLSCLTALLYVLTSCFAERASVLFRGLSERSPNMVFTARFAVYCIACAASVGAVIIMRAVYLFAIHMLTL
;
A
#
# COMPACT_ATOMS: atom_id res chain seq x y z
N MET A 1 21.96 -35.96 -20.15
CA MET A 1 20.95 -36.07 -19.09
C MET A 1 21.28 -35.28 -17.80
N GLU A 2 22.55 -34.88 -17.58
CA GLU A 2 22.98 -34.10 -16.41
C GLU A 2 22.72 -32.56 -16.51
N THR A 3 22.64 -32.01 -17.72
CA THR A 3 22.44 -30.57 -17.94
C THR A 3 21.02 -30.07 -17.62
N ASP A 4 20.03 -30.94 -17.67
CA ASP A 4 18.61 -30.58 -17.46
C ASP A 4 18.28 -30.43 -15.96
N ASN A 5 18.91 -31.22 -15.10
CA ASN A 5 18.73 -31.12 -13.65
C ASN A 5 19.32 -29.83 -13.09
N GLY A 6 20.44 -29.34 -13.61
CA GLY A 6 21.03 -28.08 -13.17
C GLY A 6 20.13 -26.85 -13.45
N ALA A 7 19.50 -26.85 -14.63
CA ALA A 7 18.56 -25.77 -15.00
C ALA A 7 17.27 -25.78 -14.16
N ALA A 8 16.77 -26.97 -13.82
CA ALA A 8 15.59 -27.12 -12.94
C ALA A 8 15.90 -26.67 -11.51
N PHE A 9 17.05 -27.03 -10.96
CA PHE A 9 17.48 -26.57 -9.64
C PHE A 9 17.72 -25.04 -9.58
N ALA A 10 18.29 -24.46 -10.64
CA ALA A 10 18.47 -23.00 -10.72
C ALA A 10 17.12 -22.26 -10.72
N LYS A 11 16.14 -22.75 -11.48
CA LYS A 11 14.77 -22.19 -11.49
C LYS A 11 14.06 -22.33 -10.14
N LEU A 12 14.20 -23.47 -9.47
CA LEU A 12 13.63 -23.70 -8.13
C LEU A 12 14.25 -22.76 -7.11
N ARG A 13 15.56 -22.57 -7.14
CA ARG A 13 16.28 -21.64 -6.27
C ARG A 13 15.85 -20.18 -6.50
N GLU A 14 15.77 -19.76 -7.76
CA GLU A 14 15.30 -18.42 -8.12
C GLU A 14 13.85 -18.18 -7.65
N SER A 15 12.98 -19.17 -7.79
CA SER A 15 11.62 -19.09 -7.29
C SER A 15 11.59 -19.01 -5.77
N ALA A 16 12.36 -19.82 -5.05
CA ALA A 16 12.45 -19.79 -3.59
C ALA A 16 12.96 -18.44 -3.06
N GLU A 17 13.96 -17.85 -3.72
CA GLU A 17 14.46 -16.52 -3.37
C GLU A 17 13.39 -15.42 -3.56
N LYS A 18 12.60 -15.50 -4.65
CA LYS A 18 11.47 -14.58 -4.91
C LYS A 18 10.38 -14.64 -3.81
N TYR A 19 10.03 -15.87 -3.40
CA TYR A 19 9.04 -16.05 -2.32
C TYR A 19 9.58 -15.62 -0.96
N ALA A 20 10.88 -15.82 -0.70
CA ALA A 20 11.51 -15.37 0.55
C ALA A 20 11.48 -13.84 0.71
N GLU A 21 11.73 -13.07 -0.38
CA GLU A 21 11.63 -11.61 -0.36
C GLU A 21 10.20 -11.14 -0.07
N LEU A 22 9.22 -11.73 -0.78
CA LEU A 22 7.81 -11.41 -0.59
C LEU A 22 7.37 -11.72 0.85
N LEU A 23 7.73 -12.90 1.35
CA LEU A 23 7.39 -13.33 2.70
C LEU A 23 8.01 -12.42 3.77
N ARG A 24 9.26 -11.97 3.58
CA ARG A 24 9.92 -11.03 4.47
C ARG A 24 9.18 -9.70 4.56
N PHE A 25 8.84 -9.09 3.43
CA PHE A 25 8.10 -7.82 3.42
C PHE A 25 6.69 -7.97 3.97
N PHE A 26 6.03 -9.08 3.67
CA PHE A 26 4.72 -9.38 4.25
C PHE A 26 4.80 -9.57 5.76
N ALA A 27 5.81 -10.27 6.26
CA ALA A 27 6.03 -10.44 7.70
C ALA A 27 6.26 -9.10 8.41
N LEU A 28 7.04 -8.18 7.81
CA LEU A 28 7.24 -6.83 8.35
C LEU A 28 5.94 -6.02 8.42
N LEU A 29 5.09 -6.12 7.40
CA LEU A 29 3.78 -5.50 7.39
C LEU A 29 2.91 -6.06 8.52
N VAL A 30 2.86 -7.38 8.69
CA VAL A 30 2.09 -8.04 9.75
C VAL A 30 2.62 -7.67 11.14
N CYS A 31 3.93 -7.66 11.35
CA CYS A 31 4.54 -7.20 12.60
C CYS A 31 4.18 -5.73 12.90
N GLY A 32 4.26 -4.86 11.89
CA GLY A 32 3.82 -3.47 12.02
C GLY A 32 2.36 -3.36 12.42
N THR A 33 1.48 -4.13 11.77
CA THR A 33 0.04 -4.16 12.08
C THR A 33 -0.21 -4.61 13.52
N ALA A 34 0.46 -5.65 13.98
CA ALA A 34 0.36 -6.10 15.37
C ALA A 34 0.82 -5.02 16.35
N MET A 35 1.94 -4.35 16.07
CA MET A 35 2.42 -3.21 16.88
C MET A 35 1.41 -2.07 16.93
N GLY A 36 0.79 -1.74 15.79
CA GLY A 36 -0.24 -0.71 15.71
C GLY A 36 -1.49 -1.04 16.53
N LEU A 37 -1.94 -2.29 16.52
CA LEU A 37 -3.05 -2.76 17.35
C LEU A 37 -2.70 -2.70 18.84
N ILE A 38 -1.52 -3.14 19.23
CA ILE A 38 -1.04 -3.07 20.63
C ILE A 38 -0.94 -1.61 21.07
N PHE A 39 -0.37 -0.74 20.24
CA PHE A 39 -0.29 0.69 20.54
C PHE A 39 -1.68 1.30 20.76
N ASN A 40 -2.64 1.00 19.88
CA ASN A 40 -4.01 1.47 20.04
C ASN A 40 -4.66 0.98 21.34
N ALA A 41 -4.43 -0.29 21.72
CA ALA A 41 -4.95 -0.86 22.95
C ALA A 41 -4.34 -0.24 24.22
N LEU A 42 -3.07 0.22 24.16
CA LEU A 42 -2.37 0.83 25.29
C LEU A 42 -2.56 2.34 25.40
N SER A 43 -2.93 3.04 24.31
CA SER A 43 -2.93 4.53 24.24
C SER A 43 -4.09 5.20 24.96
N GLY A 44 -5.09 4.45 25.45
CA GLY A 44 -6.22 5.01 26.20
C GLY A 44 -7.20 5.86 25.37
N TYR A 45 -8.28 6.29 26.00
CA TYR A 45 -9.46 6.90 25.37
C TYR A 45 -9.19 8.29 24.74
N GLU A 46 -8.30 9.10 25.32
CA GLU A 46 -8.06 10.48 24.84
C GLU A 46 -7.38 10.54 23.46
N TYR A 47 -6.47 9.61 23.17
CA TYR A 47 -5.85 9.51 21.85
C TYR A 47 -6.85 8.96 20.80
N SER A 48 -7.73 8.10 21.24
CA SER A 48 -8.78 7.48 20.42
C SER A 48 -9.80 8.53 19.90
N SER A 49 -10.11 9.59 20.64
CA SER A 49 -11.13 10.59 20.25
C SER A 49 -10.73 11.39 19.00
N SER A 50 -9.49 11.85 18.91
CA SER A 50 -9.00 12.59 17.74
C SER A 50 -8.89 11.73 16.49
N LEU A 51 -8.58 10.44 16.65
CA LEU A 51 -8.57 9.47 15.56
C LEU A 51 -9.99 9.08 15.13
N LEU A 52 -10.91 9.04 16.09
CA LEU A 52 -12.32 8.78 15.84
C LEU A 52 -12.96 9.89 15.00
N ASP A 53 -12.65 11.15 15.28
CA ASP A 53 -13.13 12.28 14.47
C ASP A 53 -12.60 12.19 13.03
N ARG A 54 -11.34 11.78 12.86
CA ARG A 54 -10.79 11.50 11.53
C ARG A 54 -11.47 10.32 10.85
N ALA A 55 -11.80 9.26 11.59
CA ALA A 55 -12.54 8.13 11.05
C ALA A 55 -13.95 8.53 10.58
N ARG A 56 -14.66 9.38 11.36
CA ARG A 56 -15.97 9.94 10.95
C ARG A 56 -15.89 10.67 9.61
N HIS A 57 -14.85 11.48 9.39
CA HIS A 57 -14.65 12.16 8.10
C HIS A 57 -14.38 11.20 6.94
N CYS A 58 -13.81 10.01 7.20
CA CYS A 58 -13.60 9.00 6.17
C CYS A 58 -14.91 8.31 5.71
N PHE A 59 -15.97 8.38 6.53
CA PHE A 59 -17.28 7.80 6.24
C PHE A 59 -18.33 8.84 5.83
N ALA A 60 -17.97 10.13 5.78
CA ALA A 60 -18.84 11.15 5.23
C ALA A 60 -19.09 10.89 3.73
N PRO A 61 -20.28 11.16 3.20
CA PRO A 61 -20.57 10.94 1.78
C PRO A 61 -19.60 11.74 0.92
N PRO A 62 -18.75 11.05 0.11
CA PRO A 62 -17.59 11.70 -0.53
C PRO A 62 -17.96 12.64 -1.66
N PHE A 63 -19.19 12.53 -2.20
CA PHE A 63 -19.64 13.30 -3.37
C PHE A 63 -20.85 14.18 -3.07
N GLU A 64 -21.16 14.44 -1.80
CA GLU A 64 -22.26 15.33 -1.43
C GLU A 64 -22.02 16.75 -1.95
N GLY A 65 -22.96 17.27 -2.74
CA GLY A 65 -22.86 18.58 -3.36
C GLY A 65 -21.89 18.70 -4.55
N ILE A 66 -21.24 17.59 -4.97
CA ILE A 66 -20.31 17.57 -6.10
C ILE A 66 -21.05 17.06 -7.34
N SER A 67 -21.18 17.88 -8.38
CA SER A 67 -21.74 17.50 -9.68
C SER A 67 -20.73 17.69 -10.80
N GLY A 68 -20.67 16.69 -11.70
CA GLY A 68 -19.78 16.71 -12.87
C GLY A 68 -18.54 15.83 -12.75
N PHE A 69 -18.06 15.37 -13.91
CA PHE A 69 -16.93 14.42 -14.00
C PHE A 69 -15.62 14.97 -13.39
N PHE A 70 -15.27 16.19 -13.72
CA PHE A 70 -13.97 16.77 -13.31
C PHE A 70 -13.84 16.98 -11.80
N PRO A 71 -14.83 17.55 -11.09
CA PRO A 71 -14.78 17.66 -9.62
C PRO A 71 -14.72 16.30 -8.91
N VAL A 72 -15.50 15.31 -9.41
CA VAL A 72 -15.45 13.93 -8.86
C VAL A 72 -14.06 13.32 -9.05
N PHE A 73 -13.47 13.44 -10.24
CA PHE A 73 -12.11 12.97 -10.51
C PHE A 73 -11.08 13.65 -9.58
N LEU A 74 -11.18 14.95 -9.38
CA LEU A 74 -10.29 15.69 -8.49
C LEU A 74 -10.42 15.21 -7.03
N ALA A 75 -11.63 14.96 -6.54
CA ALA A 75 -11.87 14.41 -5.21
C ALA A 75 -11.22 13.02 -5.04
N VAL A 76 -11.33 12.15 -6.05
CA VAL A 76 -10.66 10.85 -6.07
C VAL A 76 -9.14 11.01 -5.98
N VAL A 77 -8.54 11.86 -6.81
CA VAL A 77 -7.09 12.09 -6.83
C VAL A 77 -6.61 12.69 -5.51
N GLN A 78 -7.34 13.62 -4.92
CA GLN A 78 -7.01 14.19 -3.61
C GLN A 78 -7.05 13.12 -2.50
N SER A 79 -8.07 12.26 -2.50
CA SER A 79 -8.15 11.17 -1.53
C SER A 79 -7.04 10.13 -1.71
N ALA A 80 -6.57 9.91 -2.95
CA ALA A 80 -5.47 9.02 -3.29
C ALA A 80 -4.08 9.64 -3.03
N GLY A 81 -3.99 10.95 -2.83
CA GLY A 81 -2.74 11.72 -2.85
C GLY A 81 -1.66 11.18 -1.92
N ARG A 82 -2.03 10.79 -0.71
CA ARG A 82 -1.10 10.18 0.26
C ARG A 82 -0.52 8.86 -0.26
N ASP A 83 -1.37 8.00 -0.80
CA ASP A 83 -0.95 6.68 -1.25
C ASP A 83 -0.13 6.77 -2.55
N ILE A 84 -0.43 7.76 -3.41
CA ILE A 84 0.38 8.10 -4.58
C ILE A 84 1.79 8.51 -4.15
N VAL A 85 1.90 9.42 -3.17
CA VAL A 85 3.21 9.85 -2.63
C VAL A 85 3.98 8.66 -2.07
N TYR A 86 3.32 7.75 -1.37
CA TYR A 86 3.95 6.56 -0.80
C TYR A 86 4.46 5.60 -1.86
N VAL A 87 3.69 5.36 -2.92
CA VAL A 87 4.14 4.55 -4.06
C VAL A 87 5.34 5.20 -4.74
N MET A 88 5.28 6.49 -5.01
CA MET A 88 6.41 7.22 -5.63
C MET A 88 7.67 7.16 -4.74
N LEU A 89 7.52 7.27 -3.42
CA LEU A 89 8.63 7.17 -2.47
C LEU A 89 9.27 5.78 -2.51
N LEU A 90 8.48 4.71 -2.58
CA LEU A 90 9.00 3.35 -2.72
C LEU A 90 9.80 3.16 -4.01
N TYR A 91 9.33 3.74 -5.12
CA TYR A 91 10.08 3.74 -6.37
C TYR A 91 11.37 4.58 -6.26
N LEU A 92 11.36 5.71 -5.58
CA LEU A 92 12.58 6.49 -5.31
C LEU A 92 13.58 5.68 -4.46
N PHE A 93 13.12 4.96 -3.45
CA PHE A 93 13.99 4.06 -2.68
C PHE A 93 14.64 2.99 -3.56
N GLY A 94 13.94 2.48 -4.59
CA GLY A 94 14.47 1.53 -5.56
C GLY A 94 15.68 2.04 -6.34
N LEU A 95 15.89 3.35 -6.42
CA LEU A 95 17.07 3.95 -7.03
C LEU A 95 18.23 4.15 -6.04
N THR A 96 18.03 3.87 -4.75
CA THR A 96 19.02 4.11 -3.69
C THR A 96 19.76 2.83 -3.30
N TYR A 97 20.94 3.01 -2.70
CA TYR A 97 21.77 1.92 -2.20
C TYR A 97 21.14 1.20 -0.98
N ILE A 98 20.34 1.92 -0.21
CA ILE A 98 19.69 1.45 1.03
C ILE A 98 18.22 1.08 0.82
N CYS A 99 17.84 0.77 -0.42
CA CYS A 99 16.46 0.43 -0.81
C CYS A 99 15.80 -0.57 0.15
N ARG A 100 16.49 -1.67 0.44
CA ARG A 100 15.99 -2.76 1.29
C ARG A 100 15.62 -2.28 2.70
N GLN A 101 16.49 -1.47 3.31
CA GLN A 101 16.27 -0.93 4.65
C GLN A 101 15.10 0.07 4.65
N CYS A 102 15.10 1.00 3.70
CA CYS A 102 14.05 1.99 3.56
C CYS A 102 12.68 1.35 3.34
N CYS A 103 12.57 0.38 2.43
CA CYS A 103 11.32 -0.36 2.19
C CYS A 103 10.87 -1.15 3.44
N SER A 104 11.81 -1.76 4.18
CA SER A 104 11.49 -2.50 5.40
C SER A 104 10.89 -1.59 6.49
N VAL A 105 11.52 -0.45 6.77
CA VAL A 105 11.04 0.53 7.75
C VAL A 105 9.69 1.10 7.29
N PHE A 106 9.58 1.46 6.02
CA PHE A 106 8.35 2.00 5.46
C PHE A 106 7.16 1.03 5.60
N LEU A 107 7.35 -0.26 5.24
CA LEU A 107 6.29 -1.27 5.36
C LEU A 107 5.89 -1.52 6.81
N MET A 108 6.84 -1.48 7.74
CA MET A 108 6.55 -1.60 9.16
C MET A 108 5.68 -0.43 9.66
N LEU A 109 5.99 0.80 9.25
CA LEU A 109 5.21 1.99 9.58
C LEU A 109 3.82 1.97 8.93
N CYS A 110 3.72 1.53 7.66
CA CYS A 110 2.43 1.34 7.00
C CYS A 110 1.59 0.28 7.72
N GLY A 111 2.18 -0.85 8.11
CA GLY A 111 1.52 -1.86 8.91
C GLY A 111 0.99 -1.28 10.22
N ALA A 112 1.80 -0.54 10.96
CA ALA A 112 1.39 0.10 12.20
C ALA A 112 0.20 1.06 11.99
N SER A 113 0.21 1.84 10.92
CA SER A 113 -0.90 2.73 10.55
C SER A 113 -2.19 1.94 10.27
N VAL A 114 -2.09 0.81 9.57
CA VAL A 114 -3.24 -0.10 9.32
C VAL A 114 -3.76 -0.68 10.63
N GLY A 115 -2.86 -1.13 11.52
CA GLY A 115 -3.22 -1.67 12.83
C GLY A 115 -3.93 -0.65 13.72
N ILE A 116 -3.42 0.58 13.81
CA ILE A 116 -4.07 1.67 14.55
C ILE A 116 -5.46 1.95 13.97
N SER A 117 -5.57 2.08 12.65
CA SER A 117 -6.86 2.34 11.98
C SER A 117 -7.87 1.23 12.22
N ALA A 118 -7.44 -0.04 12.17
CA ALA A 118 -8.31 -1.18 12.46
C ALA A 118 -8.78 -1.19 13.92
N GLY A 119 -7.89 -0.87 14.88
CA GLY A 119 -8.23 -0.76 16.29
C GLY A 119 -9.26 0.35 16.54
N VAL A 120 -9.05 1.55 15.98
CA VAL A 120 -9.99 2.68 16.10
C VAL A 120 -11.36 2.34 15.51
N LEU A 121 -11.40 1.67 14.35
CA LEU A 121 -12.65 1.24 13.74
C LEU A 121 -13.39 0.19 14.58
N ALA A 122 -12.66 -0.75 15.19
CA ALA A 122 -13.25 -1.75 16.07
C ALA A 122 -13.89 -1.09 17.29
N THR A 123 -13.23 -0.10 17.89
CA THR A 123 -13.76 0.70 19.01
C THR A 123 -14.98 1.50 18.57
N ALA A 124 -14.90 2.21 17.44
CA ALA A 124 -16.01 3.02 16.90
C ALA A 124 -17.25 2.17 16.58
N ALA A 125 -17.05 0.95 16.06
CA ALA A 125 -18.15 0.03 15.78
C ALA A 125 -18.78 -0.52 17.06
N SER A 126 -17.99 -0.80 18.11
CA SER A 126 -18.50 -1.30 19.40
C SER A 126 -19.31 -0.25 20.16
N GLU A 127 -18.91 1.01 20.07
CA GLU A 127 -19.56 2.14 20.75
C GLU A 127 -20.71 2.77 19.93
N LYS A 128 -21.05 2.22 18.76
CA LYS A 128 -22.07 2.76 17.84
C LYS A 128 -21.84 4.23 17.46
N LEU A 129 -20.60 4.66 17.40
CA LEU A 129 -20.22 6.05 17.10
C LEU A 129 -20.24 6.38 15.60
N ILE A 130 -20.45 5.40 14.75
CA ILE A 130 -20.54 5.56 13.29
C ILE A 130 -22.01 5.77 12.92
N GLU A 131 -22.40 6.99 12.67
CA GLU A 131 -23.76 7.39 12.26
C GLU A 131 -23.95 7.20 10.76
N THR A 132 -23.85 5.98 10.27
CA THR A 132 -24.15 5.64 8.86
C THR A 132 -25.24 4.57 8.82
N ALA A 133 -25.98 4.50 7.72
CA ALA A 133 -27.00 3.47 7.53
C ALA A 133 -26.42 2.05 7.64
N HIS A 134 -25.16 1.86 7.21
CA HIS A 134 -24.48 0.56 7.17
C HIS A 134 -23.05 0.60 7.76
N PRO A 135 -22.85 0.85 9.07
CA PRO A 135 -21.51 1.07 9.66
C PRO A 135 -20.58 -0.12 9.53
N VAL A 136 -21.09 -1.34 9.62
CA VAL A 136 -20.30 -2.55 9.44
C VAL A 136 -19.79 -2.69 8.00
N ALA A 137 -20.66 -2.46 7.02
CA ALA A 137 -20.27 -2.54 5.61
C ALA A 137 -19.21 -1.48 5.25
N CYS A 138 -19.37 -0.25 5.73
CA CYS A 138 -18.38 0.81 5.54
C CYS A 138 -17.01 0.45 6.17
N SER A 139 -17.01 -0.11 7.38
CA SER A 139 -15.79 -0.55 8.07
C SER A 139 -15.10 -1.69 7.30
N VAL A 140 -15.86 -2.65 6.80
CA VAL A 140 -15.33 -3.76 5.98
C VAL A 140 -14.72 -3.22 4.68
N CYS A 141 -15.39 -2.32 3.97
CA CYS A 141 -14.86 -1.69 2.76
C CYS A 141 -13.55 -0.94 3.03
N PHE A 142 -13.46 -0.21 4.14
CA PHE A 142 -12.24 0.49 4.53
C PHE A 142 -11.09 -0.47 4.82
N LEU A 143 -11.34 -1.55 5.57
CA LEU A 143 -10.33 -2.56 5.87
C LEU A 143 -9.86 -3.29 4.61
N LEU A 144 -10.78 -3.65 3.71
CA LEU A 144 -10.42 -4.26 2.42
C LEU A 144 -9.54 -3.35 1.58
N LEU A 145 -9.88 -2.05 1.47
CA LEU A 145 -9.04 -1.08 0.79
C LEU A 145 -7.66 -0.99 1.43
N SER A 146 -7.59 -0.92 2.76
CA SER A 146 -6.33 -0.83 3.49
C SER A 146 -5.45 -2.06 3.25
N CYS A 147 -6.04 -3.26 3.25
CA CYS A 147 -5.33 -4.51 2.94
C CYS A 147 -4.83 -4.54 1.49
N LEU A 148 -5.66 -4.13 0.52
CA LEU A 148 -5.26 -4.08 -0.89
C LEU A 148 -4.13 -3.07 -1.13
N THR A 149 -4.22 -1.90 -0.51
CA THR A 149 -3.18 -0.87 -0.59
C THR A 149 -1.87 -1.35 0.04
N ALA A 150 -1.95 -2.01 1.20
CA ALA A 150 -0.80 -2.61 1.87
C ALA A 150 -0.13 -3.70 1.02
N LEU A 151 -0.93 -4.56 0.37
CA LEU A 151 -0.43 -5.57 -0.58
C LEU A 151 0.29 -4.91 -1.77
N LEU A 152 -0.27 -3.83 -2.32
CA LEU A 152 0.37 -3.08 -3.39
C LEU A 152 1.73 -2.52 -2.94
N TYR A 153 1.85 -2.01 -1.71
CA TYR A 153 3.13 -1.54 -1.16
C TYR A 153 4.16 -2.67 -1.03
N VAL A 154 3.73 -3.87 -0.60
CA VAL A 154 4.63 -5.04 -0.55
C VAL A 154 5.13 -5.41 -1.95
N LEU A 155 4.23 -5.49 -2.93
CA LEU A 155 4.61 -5.80 -4.32
C LEU A 155 5.54 -4.74 -4.91
N THR A 156 5.23 -3.46 -4.68
CA THR A 156 6.07 -2.33 -5.11
C THR A 156 7.46 -2.39 -4.47
N SER A 157 7.54 -2.71 -3.17
CA SER A 157 8.81 -2.85 -2.45
C SER A 157 9.66 -4.00 -3.00
N CYS A 158 9.05 -5.16 -3.30
CA CYS A 158 9.75 -6.28 -3.95
C CYS A 158 10.28 -5.88 -5.33
N PHE A 159 9.47 -5.17 -6.11
CA PHE A 159 9.88 -4.71 -7.44
C PHE A 159 11.01 -3.67 -7.34
N ALA A 160 10.91 -2.72 -6.43
CA ALA A 160 11.93 -1.69 -6.18
C ALA A 160 13.27 -2.30 -5.74
N GLU A 161 13.26 -3.29 -4.84
CA GLU A 161 14.48 -3.99 -4.39
C GLU A 161 15.18 -4.70 -5.57
N ARG A 162 14.42 -5.44 -6.38
CA ARG A 162 14.96 -6.11 -7.58
C ARG A 162 15.53 -5.13 -8.60
N ALA A 163 14.80 -4.04 -8.85
CA ALA A 163 15.29 -2.99 -9.75
C ALA A 163 16.58 -2.34 -9.22
N SER A 164 16.68 -2.10 -7.90
CA SER A 164 17.89 -1.57 -7.26
C SER A 164 19.11 -2.47 -7.48
N VAL A 165 18.95 -3.79 -7.37
CA VAL A 165 20.04 -4.76 -7.64
C VAL A 165 20.43 -4.74 -9.12
N LEU A 166 19.44 -4.72 -10.02
CA LEU A 166 19.67 -4.67 -11.47
C LEU A 166 20.39 -3.39 -11.90
N PHE A 167 19.99 -2.23 -11.38
CA PHE A 167 20.62 -0.94 -11.72
C PHE A 167 22.07 -0.87 -11.24
N ARG A 168 22.38 -1.44 -10.09
CA ARG A 168 23.76 -1.54 -9.59
C ARG A 168 24.66 -2.39 -10.50
N GLY A 169 24.20 -3.54 -10.90
CA GLY A 169 24.96 -4.43 -11.80
C GLY A 169 25.15 -3.85 -13.21
N LEU A 170 24.26 -2.98 -13.67
CA LEU A 170 24.36 -2.32 -14.97
C LEU A 170 25.32 -1.13 -14.97
N SER A 171 25.41 -0.41 -13.86
CA SER A 171 26.35 0.72 -13.74
C SER A 171 27.81 0.29 -13.93
N GLU A 172 28.13 -0.97 -13.65
CA GLU A 172 29.48 -1.50 -13.77
C GLU A 172 29.83 -2.09 -15.15
N ARG A 173 28.83 -2.44 -15.98
CA ARG A 173 29.06 -3.35 -17.15
C ARG A 173 28.44 -2.95 -18.48
N SER A 174 27.61 -1.92 -18.59
CA SER A 174 26.78 -1.78 -19.81
C SER A 174 26.75 -0.40 -20.45
N PRO A 175 26.64 -0.34 -21.81
CA PRO A 175 26.41 0.88 -22.55
C PRO A 175 25.00 1.45 -22.27
N ASN A 176 24.89 2.78 -22.41
CA ASN A 176 23.72 3.62 -22.07
C ASN A 176 22.35 3.12 -22.58
N MET A 177 22.29 2.39 -23.69
CA MET A 177 21.02 1.94 -24.27
C MET A 177 20.25 0.92 -23.39
N VAL A 178 20.94 -0.04 -22.79
CA VAL A 178 20.28 -1.07 -21.94
C VAL A 178 19.80 -0.47 -20.64
N PHE A 179 20.53 0.50 -20.09
CA PHE A 179 20.11 1.25 -18.91
C PHE A 179 18.82 2.05 -19.20
N THR A 180 18.77 2.75 -20.31
CA THR A 180 17.60 3.59 -20.68
C THR A 180 16.34 2.75 -20.87
N ALA A 181 16.42 1.60 -21.54
CA ALA A 181 15.27 0.71 -21.74
C ALA A 181 14.73 0.16 -20.40
N ARG A 182 15.60 -0.25 -19.48
CA ARG A 182 15.18 -0.76 -18.17
C ARG A 182 14.63 0.33 -17.27
N PHE A 183 15.20 1.53 -17.34
CA PHE A 183 14.68 2.69 -16.63
C PHE A 183 13.29 3.08 -17.13
N ALA A 184 13.04 3.02 -18.44
CA ALA A 184 11.72 3.25 -19.02
C ALA A 184 10.67 2.24 -18.47
N VAL A 185 11.01 0.95 -18.41
CA VAL A 185 10.15 -0.08 -17.82
C VAL A 185 9.86 0.23 -16.34
N TYR A 186 10.86 0.71 -15.61
CA TYR A 186 10.70 1.11 -14.21
C TYR A 186 9.73 2.27 -14.05
N CYS A 187 9.82 3.30 -14.90
CA CYS A 187 8.89 4.43 -14.92
C CYS A 187 7.47 4.00 -15.29
N ILE A 188 7.32 3.09 -16.26
CA ILE A 188 6.00 2.54 -16.64
C ILE A 188 5.39 1.77 -15.46
N ALA A 189 6.16 0.95 -14.77
CA ALA A 189 5.69 0.23 -13.58
C ALA A 189 5.27 1.19 -12.46
N CYS A 190 6.00 2.28 -12.24
CA CYS A 190 5.61 3.34 -11.31
C CYS A 190 4.27 3.97 -11.71
N ALA A 191 4.11 4.38 -12.95
CA ALA A 191 2.87 4.96 -13.46
C ALA A 191 1.69 3.98 -13.34
N ALA A 192 1.90 2.69 -13.64
CA ALA A 192 0.88 1.65 -13.49
C ALA A 192 0.47 1.46 -12.02
N SER A 193 1.43 1.49 -11.08
CA SER A 193 1.15 1.39 -9.64
C SER A 193 0.36 2.60 -9.13
N VAL A 194 0.69 3.82 -9.59
CA VAL A 194 -0.07 5.04 -9.28
C VAL A 194 -1.50 4.95 -9.85
N GLY A 195 -1.65 4.47 -11.09
CA GLY A 195 -2.96 4.23 -11.70
C GLY A 195 -3.80 3.24 -10.90
N ALA A 196 -3.18 2.15 -10.43
CA ALA A 196 -3.86 1.16 -9.57
C ALA A 196 -4.37 1.78 -8.25
N VAL A 197 -3.59 2.65 -7.60
CA VAL A 197 -4.01 3.38 -6.40
C VAL A 197 -5.23 4.24 -6.68
N ILE A 198 -5.22 5.02 -7.77
CA ILE A 198 -6.34 5.89 -8.15
C ILE A 198 -7.61 5.06 -8.39
N ILE A 199 -7.50 3.93 -9.10
CA ILE A 199 -8.63 3.05 -9.38
C ILE A 199 -9.18 2.45 -8.07
N MET A 200 -8.31 1.95 -7.18
CA MET A 200 -8.75 1.40 -5.89
C MET A 200 -9.47 2.46 -5.04
N ARG A 201 -8.97 3.69 -5.02
CA ARG A 201 -9.64 4.80 -4.32
C ARG A 201 -10.96 5.18 -4.96
N ALA A 202 -11.05 5.22 -6.28
CA ALA A 202 -12.30 5.48 -6.99
C ALA A 202 -13.35 4.43 -6.61
N VAL A 203 -13.02 3.15 -6.71
CA VAL A 203 -13.94 2.05 -6.35
C VAL A 203 -14.40 2.18 -4.90
N TYR A 204 -13.47 2.46 -3.97
CA TYR A 204 -13.81 2.67 -2.56
C TYR A 204 -14.77 3.84 -2.34
N LEU A 205 -14.50 5.01 -2.91
CA LEU A 205 -15.34 6.19 -2.73
C LEU A 205 -16.73 6.00 -3.32
N PHE A 206 -16.85 5.33 -4.48
CA PHE A 206 -18.14 4.97 -5.05
C PHE A 206 -18.89 3.95 -4.17
N ALA A 207 -18.18 2.94 -3.61
CA ALA A 207 -18.78 1.97 -2.70
C ALA A 207 -19.32 2.66 -1.43
N ILE A 208 -18.54 3.55 -0.81
CA ILE A 208 -18.98 4.32 0.36
C ILE A 208 -20.16 5.21 0.01
N HIS A 209 -20.12 5.90 -1.13
CA HIS A 209 -21.23 6.76 -1.56
C HIS A 209 -22.55 5.96 -1.69
N MET A 210 -22.50 4.76 -2.26
CA MET A 210 -23.66 3.88 -2.38
C MET A 210 -24.15 3.32 -1.03
N LEU A 211 -23.28 3.19 -0.04
CA LEU A 211 -23.63 2.70 1.30
C LEU A 211 -24.13 3.83 2.23
N THR A 212 -23.92 5.08 1.86
CA THR A 212 -24.31 6.26 2.66
C THR A 212 -25.58 6.95 2.13
N LEU A 213 -26.02 6.59 0.92
CA LEU A 213 -27.32 6.96 0.35
C LEU A 213 -28.45 6.10 0.93
#